data_28b34d1ed4ca896d0b66c574c7807b94
#
_entry.id   28b34d1ed4ca896d0b66c574c7807b94
#
_cell.length_a   1.000
_cell.length_b   1.000
_cell.length_c   1.000
_cell.angle_alpha   90.00
_cell.angle_beta   90.00
_cell.angle_gamma   90.00
#
_symmetry.space_group_name_H-M   'P 1'
#
loop_
_entity.id
_entity.type
_entity.pdbx_description
1 polymer ?
#
loop_
_entity_poly.entity_id
_entity_poly.type
_entity_poly.pdbx_seq_one_letter_code
_entity_poly.pdbx_strand_id
1 'polypeptide(L)'
;MSDFTPMMKQYLEVKSNYSDCIIFYRLGDFYEMFFDDAKIVSKILDLALTKRDCGGGKTAPMCGIPHHVVNQYLYKLVSEGFKVAICEQVQDPKLAKGIVKREVIKLVTPGTIDEFDELATNKNNYIMSIYMDSTNLSITYSDISTSEIFCTSIFEMYFSTNSFVKIEISSLSTFSGSVS
;
A
#
# COMPACT_ATOMS: atom_id res chain seq x y z
N MET A 1 -1.21 -17.85 21.74
CA MET A 1 -0.35 -17.96 20.51
C MET A 1 0.42 -19.29 20.39
N SER A 2 0.36 -20.21 21.36
CA SER A 2 1.11 -21.46 21.35
C SER A 2 0.68 -22.46 20.26
N ASP A 3 -0.55 -22.39 19.80
CA ASP A 3 -1.16 -23.45 18.95
C ASP A 3 -1.03 -23.23 17.44
N PHE A 4 -0.56 -22.06 16.98
CA PHE A 4 -0.40 -21.81 15.55
C PHE A 4 0.86 -22.46 14.98
N THR A 5 0.78 -22.88 13.71
CA THR A 5 1.95 -23.35 12.95
C THR A 5 3.04 -22.27 12.90
N PRO A 6 4.34 -22.63 12.74
CA PRO A 6 5.42 -21.64 12.62
C PRO A 6 5.19 -20.61 11.50
N MET A 7 4.65 -21.07 10.37
CA MET A 7 4.30 -20.20 9.23
C MET A 7 3.23 -19.17 9.62
N MET A 8 2.18 -19.61 10.31
CA MET A 8 1.09 -18.72 10.70
C MET A 8 1.54 -17.71 11.77
N LYS A 9 2.45 -18.10 12.67
CA LYS A 9 3.07 -17.18 13.63
C LYS A 9 3.85 -16.07 12.92
N GLN A 10 4.67 -16.44 11.93
CA GLN A 10 5.43 -15.48 11.11
C GLN A 10 4.49 -14.54 10.32
N TYR A 11 3.40 -15.07 9.73
CA TYR A 11 2.40 -14.23 9.07
C TYR A 11 1.76 -13.22 10.03
N LEU A 12 1.33 -13.66 11.22
CA LEU A 12 0.69 -12.78 12.20
C LEU A 12 1.65 -11.70 12.73
N GLU A 13 2.94 -12.01 12.85
CA GLU A 13 3.97 -11.04 13.19
C GLU A 13 4.09 -9.96 12.10
N VAL A 14 4.18 -10.37 10.82
CA VAL A 14 4.18 -9.44 9.69
C VAL A 14 2.91 -8.59 9.71
N LYS A 15 1.73 -9.20 9.86
CA LYS A 15 0.46 -8.48 9.88
C LYS A 15 0.37 -7.48 11.03
N SER A 16 0.94 -7.78 12.20
CA SER A 16 0.95 -6.85 13.33
C SER A 16 1.76 -5.58 13.04
N ASN A 17 2.84 -5.69 12.27
CA ASN A 17 3.68 -4.56 11.88
C ASN A 17 3.09 -3.74 10.71
N TYR A 18 2.20 -4.33 9.92
CA TYR A 18 1.56 -3.74 8.75
C TYR A 18 0.04 -3.89 8.83
N SER A 19 -0.54 -3.49 9.96
CA SER A 19 -1.95 -3.73 10.30
C SER A 19 -2.94 -3.07 9.33
N ASP A 20 -2.56 -1.94 8.72
CA ASP A 20 -3.33 -1.16 7.75
C ASP A 20 -3.13 -1.60 6.29
N CYS A 21 -2.30 -2.63 6.06
CA CYS A 21 -2.02 -3.17 4.73
C CYS A 21 -2.64 -4.55 4.54
N ILE A 22 -3.04 -4.86 3.33
CA ILE A 22 -3.29 -6.23 2.88
C ILE A 22 -1.95 -6.91 2.69
N ILE A 23 -1.74 -8.07 3.31
CA ILE A 23 -0.48 -8.80 3.21
C ILE A 23 -0.54 -9.81 2.07
N PHE A 24 0.29 -9.63 1.06
CA PHE A 24 0.57 -10.63 0.03
C PHE A 24 1.74 -11.48 0.50
N TYR A 25 1.44 -12.63 1.09
CA TYR A 25 2.41 -13.48 1.76
C TYR A 25 2.89 -14.61 0.85
N ARG A 26 4.16 -14.61 0.45
CA ARG A 26 4.73 -15.58 -0.48
C ARG A 26 4.79 -16.98 0.11
N LEU A 27 4.13 -17.94 -0.54
CA LEU A 27 4.17 -19.36 -0.22
C LEU A 27 4.31 -20.17 -1.51
N GLY A 28 5.53 -20.67 -1.76
CA GLY A 28 5.84 -21.34 -3.01
C GLY A 28 5.60 -20.42 -4.22
N ASP A 29 4.75 -20.85 -5.14
CA ASP A 29 4.43 -20.09 -6.36
C ASP A 29 3.24 -19.13 -6.22
N PHE A 30 2.74 -18.95 -5.00
CA PHE A 30 1.57 -18.12 -4.73
C PHE A 30 1.89 -17.00 -3.73
N TYR A 31 1.12 -15.90 -3.83
CA TYR A 31 0.87 -15.00 -2.72
C TYR A 31 -0.45 -15.42 -2.08
N GLU A 32 -0.41 -15.76 -0.82
CA GLU A 32 -1.60 -16.13 -0.05
C GLU A 32 -1.95 -15.02 0.93
N MET A 33 -3.25 -14.77 1.07
CA MET A 33 -3.84 -13.86 2.02
C MET A 33 -4.68 -14.66 3.01
N PHE A 34 -4.70 -14.22 4.28
CA PHE A 34 -5.38 -14.93 5.35
C PHE A 34 -6.33 -14.03 6.12
N PHE A 35 -7.24 -14.63 6.88
CA PHE A 35 -8.20 -13.99 7.76
C PHE A 35 -9.04 -12.91 7.03
N ASP A 36 -9.06 -11.68 7.55
CA ASP A 36 -9.87 -10.60 6.98
C ASP A 36 -9.31 -10.09 5.65
N ASP A 37 -7.98 -10.11 5.47
CA ASP A 37 -7.37 -9.80 4.17
C ASP A 37 -7.89 -10.73 3.08
N ALA A 38 -7.99 -12.04 3.37
CA ALA A 38 -8.52 -13.01 2.41
C ALA A 38 -10.00 -12.74 2.07
N LYS A 39 -10.82 -12.37 3.06
CA LYS A 39 -12.23 -12.06 2.85
C LYS A 39 -12.43 -10.80 2.01
N ILE A 40 -11.61 -9.77 2.21
CA ILE A 40 -11.62 -8.52 1.46
C ILE A 40 -11.18 -8.80 0.02
N VAL A 41 -10.00 -9.39 -0.13
CA VAL A 41 -9.37 -9.64 -1.44
C VAL A 41 -10.22 -10.56 -2.30
N SER A 42 -10.76 -11.66 -1.72
CA SER A 42 -11.61 -12.60 -2.46
C SER A 42 -12.83 -11.93 -3.09
N LYS A 43 -13.41 -10.93 -2.43
CA LYS A 43 -14.57 -10.18 -2.95
C LYS A 43 -14.18 -9.21 -4.05
N ILE A 44 -13.10 -8.45 -3.85
CA ILE A 44 -12.66 -7.41 -4.80
C ILE A 44 -12.12 -8.04 -6.08
N LEU A 45 -11.35 -9.10 -5.94
CA LEU A 45 -10.66 -9.76 -7.05
C LEU A 45 -11.41 -10.94 -7.64
N ASP A 46 -12.59 -11.27 -7.08
CA ASP A 46 -13.41 -12.44 -7.47
C ASP A 46 -12.61 -13.75 -7.38
N LEU A 47 -11.91 -13.95 -6.25
CA LEU A 47 -11.12 -15.14 -6.00
C LEU A 47 -11.87 -16.13 -5.11
N ALA A 48 -11.59 -17.41 -5.32
CA ALA A 48 -12.11 -18.47 -4.45
C ALA A 48 -11.59 -18.29 -3.02
N LEU A 49 -12.53 -18.16 -2.06
CA LEU A 49 -12.22 -18.16 -0.64
C LEU A 49 -12.21 -19.59 -0.12
N THR A 50 -11.07 -20.03 0.36
CA THR A 50 -10.87 -21.37 0.93
C THR A 50 -10.52 -21.30 2.41
N LYS A 51 -10.06 -22.40 2.99
CA LYS A 51 -9.59 -22.48 4.36
C LYS A 51 -8.23 -23.18 4.41
N ARG A 52 -7.35 -22.68 5.29
CA ARG A 52 -6.05 -23.28 5.57
C ARG A 52 -5.97 -23.70 7.03
N ASP A 53 -5.40 -24.86 7.29
CA ASP A 53 -5.06 -25.28 8.65
C ASP A 53 -3.97 -24.37 9.23
N CYS A 54 -4.23 -23.85 10.41
CA CYS A 54 -3.34 -22.96 11.15
C CYS A 54 -2.64 -23.63 12.32
N GLY A 55 -2.92 -24.90 12.58
CA GLY A 55 -2.49 -25.65 13.75
C GLY A 55 -3.51 -25.63 14.89
N GLY A 56 -3.38 -26.57 15.82
CA GLY A 56 -4.27 -26.69 16.98
C GLY A 56 -5.74 -26.95 16.63
N GLY A 57 -6.03 -27.56 15.48
CA GLY A 57 -7.39 -27.77 14.99
C GLY A 57 -8.11 -26.51 14.50
N LYS A 58 -7.38 -25.38 14.32
CA LYS A 58 -7.92 -24.11 13.85
C LYS A 58 -7.69 -23.94 12.35
N THR A 59 -8.65 -23.32 11.67
CA THR A 59 -8.52 -22.95 10.25
C THR A 59 -8.67 -21.44 10.07
N ALA A 60 -7.94 -20.87 9.09
CA ALA A 60 -8.12 -19.49 8.66
C ALA A 60 -8.75 -19.45 7.27
N PRO A 61 -9.67 -18.48 7.00
CA PRO A 61 -10.02 -18.12 5.64
C PRO A 61 -8.75 -17.80 4.85
N MET A 62 -8.67 -18.23 3.59
CA MET A 62 -7.52 -18.01 2.72
C MET A 62 -7.97 -17.86 1.29
N CYS A 63 -7.33 -16.96 0.55
CA CYS A 63 -7.31 -16.91 -0.90
C CYS A 63 -5.88 -16.73 -1.39
N GLY A 64 -5.62 -17.01 -2.66
CA GLY A 64 -4.27 -16.91 -3.20
C GLY A 64 -4.26 -16.58 -4.68
N ILE A 65 -3.18 -15.97 -5.14
CA ILE A 65 -2.91 -15.63 -6.53
C ILE A 65 -1.52 -16.15 -6.93
N PRO A 66 -1.36 -16.64 -8.16
CA PRO A 66 -0.04 -17.02 -8.67
C PRO A 66 0.88 -15.78 -8.70
N HIS A 67 2.13 -15.94 -8.23
CA HIS A 67 3.04 -14.79 -8.09
C HIS A 67 3.37 -14.09 -9.42
N HIS A 68 3.42 -14.84 -10.53
CA HIS A 68 3.78 -14.30 -11.85
C HIS A 68 2.70 -13.39 -12.46
N VAL A 69 1.49 -13.38 -11.93
CA VAL A 69 0.40 -12.49 -12.39
C VAL A 69 0.01 -11.43 -11.33
N VAL A 70 0.83 -11.26 -10.31
CA VAL A 70 0.52 -10.40 -9.14
C VAL A 70 0.19 -8.95 -9.52
N ASN A 71 0.85 -8.38 -10.53
CA ASN A 71 0.70 -6.97 -10.90
C ASN A 71 -0.73 -6.61 -11.28
N GLN A 72 -1.43 -7.48 -12.02
CA GLN A 72 -2.82 -7.26 -12.42
C GLN A 72 -3.76 -7.14 -11.20
N TYR A 73 -3.52 -7.95 -10.19
CA TYR A 73 -4.31 -7.95 -8.95
C TYR A 73 -3.94 -6.82 -8.01
N LEU A 74 -2.65 -6.47 -7.94
CA LEU A 74 -2.16 -5.32 -7.18
C LEU A 74 -2.83 -4.03 -7.66
N TYR A 75 -2.82 -3.78 -8.97
CA TYR A 75 -3.45 -2.61 -9.56
C TYR A 75 -4.90 -2.47 -9.10
N LYS A 76 -5.69 -3.53 -9.23
CA LYS A 76 -7.11 -3.50 -8.86
C LYS A 76 -7.33 -3.19 -7.37
N LEU A 77 -6.55 -3.79 -6.47
CA LEU A 77 -6.67 -3.51 -5.03
C LEU A 77 -6.27 -2.09 -4.66
N VAL A 78 -5.18 -1.62 -5.25
CA VAL A 78 -4.65 -0.29 -4.93
C VAL A 78 -5.52 0.81 -5.52
N SER A 79 -6.14 0.59 -6.70
CA SER A 79 -7.13 1.52 -7.27
C SER A 79 -8.41 1.62 -6.44
N GLU A 80 -8.74 0.59 -5.66
CA GLU A 80 -9.82 0.61 -4.66
C GLU A 80 -9.39 1.27 -3.32
N GLY A 81 -8.17 1.83 -3.26
CA GLY A 81 -7.65 2.57 -2.10
C GLY A 81 -6.92 1.72 -1.05
N PHE A 82 -6.72 0.44 -1.30
CA PHE A 82 -6.01 -0.42 -0.35
C PHE A 82 -4.50 -0.26 -0.47
N LYS A 83 -3.82 -0.38 0.67
CA LYS A 83 -2.37 -0.54 0.74
C LYS A 83 -2.03 -2.02 0.74
N VAL A 84 -1.01 -2.42 0.00
CA VAL A 84 -0.57 -3.82 -0.08
C VAL A 84 0.89 -3.93 0.33
N ALA A 85 1.20 -4.85 1.25
CA ALA A 85 2.56 -5.19 1.64
C ALA A 85 2.96 -6.52 0.98
N ILE A 86 3.97 -6.46 0.12
CA ILE A 86 4.54 -7.64 -0.55
C ILE A 86 5.57 -8.28 0.38
N CYS A 87 5.25 -9.47 0.87
CA CYS A 87 6.09 -10.24 1.76
C CYS A 87 6.72 -11.43 1.02
N GLU A 88 8.02 -11.36 0.78
CA GLU A 88 8.80 -12.34 0.01
C GLU A 88 9.66 -13.25 0.87
N GLN A 89 9.99 -14.41 0.32
CA GLN A 89 10.97 -15.32 0.86
C GLN A 89 12.36 -14.73 0.63
N VAL A 90 13.05 -14.34 1.71
CA VAL A 90 14.39 -13.74 1.66
C VAL A 90 15.49 -14.76 1.94
N GLN A 91 15.14 -16.03 2.10
CA GLN A 91 16.07 -17.12 2.32
C GLN A 91 15.81 -18.24 1.30
N ASP A 92 16.89 -18.87 0.80
CA ASP A 92 16.78 -20.04 -0.06
C ASP A 92 16.10 -21.18 0.73
N PRO A 93 14.95 -21.71 0.24
CA PRO A 93 14.24 -22.82 0.89
C PRO A 93 15.11 -24.06 1.11
N LYS A 94 16.10 -24.32 0.23
CA LYS A 94 17.02 -25.45 0.33
C LYS A 94 18.01 -25.33 1.48
N LEU A 95 18.28 -24.09 1.92
CA LEU A 95 19.24 -23.80 3.00
C LEU A 95 18.55 -23.53 4.34
N ALA A 96 17.22 -23.45 4.35
CA ALA A 96 16.45 -23.14 5.56
C ALA A 96 16.43 -24.33 6.52
N LYS A 97 16.95 -24.15 7.73
CA LYS A 97 16.74 -25.08 8.85
C LYS A 97 15.42 -24.71 9.55
N GLY A 98 14.30 -25.20 9.01
CA GLY A 98 12.96 -24.92 9.52
C GLY A 98 12.15 -24.07 8.57
N ILE A 99 11.42 -23.05 9.09
CA ILE A 99 10.60 -22.18 8.24
C ILE A 99 11.48 -21.18 7.48
N VAL A 100 11.21 -21.01 6.18
CA VAL A 100 11.87 -20.00 5.35
C VAL A 100 11.55 -18.61 5.88
N LYS A 101 12.57 -17.78 6.05
CA LYS A 101 12.42 -16.39 6.46
C LYS A 101 11.71 -15.57 5.38
N ARG A 102 10.78 -14.74 5.79
CA ARG A 102 10.04 -13.81 4.94
C ARG A 102 10.08 -12.41 5.51
N GLU A 103 10.17 -11.44 4.63
CA GLU A 103 10.19 -10.02 4.98
C GLU A 103 9.34 -9.23 3.99
N VAL A 104 8.79 -8.10 4.45
CA VAL A 104 8.13 -7.16 3.56
C VAL A 104 9.21 -6.42 2.78
N ILE A 105 9.22 -6.61 1.46
CA ILE A 105 10.19 -6.01 0.56
C ILE A 105 9.66 -4.77 -0.15
N LYS A 106 8.34 -4.64 -0.25
CA LYS A 106 7.70 -3.51 -0.94
C LYS A 106 6.34 -3.19 -0.32
N LEU A 107 6.06 -1.89 -0.22
CA LEU A 107 4.72 -1.37 0.06
C LEU A 107 4.17 -0.73 -1.22
N VAL A 108 2.98 -1.14 -1.62
CA VAL A 108 2.26 -0.59 -2.76
C VAL A 108 1.06 0.17 -2.26
N THR A 109 0.95 1.43 -2.64
CA THR A 109 -0.10 2.35 -2.22
C THR A 109 -0.70 3.06 -3.43
N PRO A 110 -1.87 3.71 -3.31
CA PRO A 110 -2.44 4.48 -4.42
C PRO A 110 -1.49 5.52 -5.04
N GLY A 111 -0.56 6.07 -4.24
CA GLY A 111 0.42 7.05 -4.72
C GLY A 111 1.70 6.47 -5.33
N THR A 112 1.90 5.13 -5.27
CA THR A 112 3.12 4.46 -5.78
C THR A 112 2.83 3.41 -6.85
N ILE A 113 1.65 3.48 -7.47
CA ILE A 113 1.15 2.43 -8.38
C ILE A 113 1.75 2.49 -9.79
N ASP A 114 2.31 3.62 -10.20
CA ASP A 114 2.77 3.86 -11.59
C ASP A 114 3.83 2.89 -12.10
N GLU A 115 4.60 2.27 -11.21
CA GLU A 115 5.60 1.27 -11.59
C GLU A 115 5.00 -0.03 -12.16
N PHE A 116 3.66 -0.21 -12.06
CA PHE A 116 2.99 -1.46 -12.45
C PHE A 116 2.08 -1.32 -13.66
N ASP A 117 1.93 -0.12 -14.20
CA ASP A 117 0.92 0.17 -15.20
C ASP A 117 1.48 0.50 -16.58
N GLU A 118 1.89 -0.52 -17.30
CA GLU A 118 2.08 -0.40 -18.77
C GLU A 118 0.75 -0.11 -19.52
N LEU A 119 -0.40 -0.18 -18.83
CA LEU A 119 -1.74 -0.05 -19.41
C LEU A 119 -2.49 1.22 -18.97
N ALA A 120 -2.05 1.93 -17.92
CA ALA A 120 -2.70 3.14 -17.41
C ALA A 120 -2.11 4.44 -17.94
N THR A 121 -1.87 4.52 -19.24
CA THR A 121 -1.27 5.69 -19.91
C THR A 121 -2.11 6.98 -19.88
N ASN A 122 -3.27 7.00 -19.21
CA ASN A 122 -4.21 8.13 -19.27
C ASN A 122 -4.73 8.63 -17.92
N LYS A 123 -4.07 8.31 -16.79
CA LYS A 123 -4.47 8.86 -15.49
C LYS A 123 -3.30 9.61 -14.87
N ASN A 124 -3.54 10.87 -14.51
CA ASN A 124 -2.58 11.64 -13.75
C ASN A 124 -2.40 11.04 -12.36
N ASN A 125 -1.18 10.99 -11.88
CA ASN A 125 -0.85 10.50 -10.54
C ASN A 125 -0.15 11.60 -9.76
N TYR A 126 -0.85 12.17 -8.77
CA TYR A 126 -0.38 13.34 -8.04
C TYR A 126 0.23 12.96 -6.69
N ILE A 127 1.43 13.48 -6.44
CA ILE A 127 2.02 13.57 -5.10
C ILE A 127 1.89 15.01 -4.60
N MET A 128 1.52 15.20 -3.35
CA MET A 128 1.36 16.51 -2.75
C MET A 128 2.20 16.62 -1.48
N SER A 129 2.88 17.74 -1.32
CA SER A 129 3.57 18.13 -0.10
C SER A 129 2.96 19.40 0.47
N ILE A 130 2.75 19.41 1.78
CA ILE A 130 2.25 20.58 2.50
C ILE A 130 3.32 20.97 3.51
N TYR A 131 3.78 22.22 3.41
CA TYR A 131 4.65 22.83 4.41
C TYR A 131 3.89 23.94 5.12
N MET A 132 3.99 23.97 6.44
CA MET A 132 3.32 24.96 7.28
C MET A 132 4.27 25.45 8.37
N ASP A 133 4.38 26.77 8.51
CA ASP A 133 5.01 27.42 9.66
C ASP A 133 3.99 28.29 10.42
N SER A 134 4.44 29.19 11.28
CA SER A 134 3.55 30.05 12.10
C SER A 134 2.73 31.05 11.31
N THR A 135 3.11 31.36 10.08
CA THR A 135 2.53 32.43 9.25
C THR A 135 2.24 32.01 7.81
N ASN A 136 2.88 30.96 7.33
CA ASN A 136 2.83 30.58 5.92
C ASN A 136 2.35 29.15 5.76
N LEU A 137 1.60 28.91 4.70
CA LEU A 137 1.24 27.60 4.20
C LEU A 137 1.69 27.50 2.74
N SER A 138 2.48 26.49 2.41
CA SER A 138 2.86 26.17 1.05
C SER A 138 2.35 24.78 0.68
N ILE A 139 1.74 24.67 -0.49
CA ILE A 139 1.30 23.42 -1.06
C ILE A 139 2.03 23.26 -2.39
N THR A 140 2.72 22.15 -2.53
CA THR A 140 3.36 21.75 -3.78
C THR A 140 2.79 20.41 -4.19
N TYR A 141 2.40 20.26 -5.44
CA TYR A 141 1.99 18.97 -5.99
C TYR A 141 2.66 18.74 -7.34
N SER A 142 2.94 17.49 -7.62
CA SER A 142 3.55 17.06 -8.88
C SER A 142 2.72 15.93 -9.46
N ASP A 143 2.54 15.97 -10.76
CA ASP A 143 2.07 14.81 -11.52
C ASP A 143 3.29 13.95 -11.84
N ILE A 144 3.37 12.78 -11.21
CA ILE A 144 4.48 11.85 -11.39
C ILE A 144 4.53 11.31 -12.82
N SER A 145 3.37 11.21 -13.47
CA SER A 145 3.25 10.67 -14.84
C SER A 145 3.81 11.63 -15.90
N THR A 146 3.72 12.95 -15.67
CA THR A 146 4.20 13.98 -16.60
C THR A 146 5.45 14.69 -16.12
N SER A 147 5.88 14.46 -14.87
CA SER A 147 6.96 15.20 -14.20
C SER A 147 6.69 16.71 -14.07
N GLU A 148 5.45 17.14 -14.20
CA GLU A 148 5.06 18.52 -13.98
C GLU A 148 4.96 18.83 -12.49
N ILE A 149 5.49 19.98 -12.08
CA ILE A 149 5.46 20.43 -10.69
C ILE A 149 4.67 21.72 -10.60
N PHE A 150 3.71 21.75 -9.69
CA PHE A 150 2.88 22.90 -9.38
C PHE A 150 3.12 23.33 -7.94
N CYS A 151 3.40 24.60 -7.74
CA CYS A 151 3.61 25.14 -6.40
C CYS A 151 2.66 26.31 -6.17
N THR A 152 1.99 26.33 -5.03
CA THR A 152 1.23 27.48 -4.58
C THR A 152 1.63 27.84 -3.15
N SER A 153 1.80 29.13 -2.90
CA SER A 153 2.08 29.66 -1.57
C SER A 153 0.87 30.46 -1.11
N ILE A 154 0.40 30.16 0.09
CA ILE A 154 -0.69 30.90 0.72
C ILE A 154 -0.05 31.76 1.82
N PHE A 155 -0.12 33.08 1.64
CA PHE A 155 0.29 34.04 2.65
C PHE A 155 -0.94 34.40 3.49
N GLU A 156 -0.79 34.36 4.83
CA GLU A 156 -1.75 34.66 5.87
C GLU A 156 -2.66 33.48 6.31
N MET A 157 -2.26 32.88 7.42
CA MET A 157 -3.17 32.06 8.22
C MET A 157 -3.77 32.92 9.34
N TYR A 158 -5.08 33.10 9.29
CA TYR A 158 -5.81 33.67 10.42
C TYR A 158 -6.30 32.53 11.33
N PHE A 159 -5.75 32.46 12.54
CA PHE A 159 -6.30 31.59 13.57
C PHE A 159 -7.55 32.22 14.17
N SER A 160 -8.72 31.72 13.85
CA SER A 160 -9.94 32.04 14.55
C SER A 160 -10.02 31.20 15.83
N THR A 161 -10.46 31.82 16.93
CA THR A 161 -10.60 31.20 18.25
C THR A 161 -11.63 30.05 18.31
N ASN A 162 -12.30 29.74 17.23
CA ASN A 162 -13.25 28.62 17.08
C ASN A 162 -12.78 27.64 16.01
N SER A 163 -11.89 26.75 16.36
CA SER A 163 -11.60 25.39 15.81
C SER A 163 -11.65 25.16 14.28
N PHE A 164 -11.75 26.17 13.45
CA PHE A 164 -11.67 26.05 11.98
C PHE A 164 -10.59 26.98 11.45
N VAL A 165 -9.63 26.40 10.72
CA VAL A 165 -8.66 27.18 9.94
C VAL A 165 -9.36 27.64 8.66
N LYS A 166 -9.65 28.93 8.54
CA LYS A 166 -10.10 29.52 7.28
C LYS A 166 -8.87 29.84 6.45
N ILE A 167 -8.71 29.15 5.34
CA ILE A 167 -7.63 29.40 4.38
C ILE A 167 -8.19 30.36 3.31
N GLU A 168 -7.71 31.59 3.26
CA GLU A 168 -7.97 32.51 2.15
C GLU A 168 -6.79 32.49 1.18
N ILE A 169 -7.04 32.08 -0.05
CA ILE A 169 -6.02 32.06 -1.11
C ILE A 169 -5.94 33.47 -1.70
N SER A 170 -4.93 34.25 -1.32
CA SER A 170 -4.76 35.61 -1.78
C SER A 170 -4.06 35.77 -3.14
N SER A 171 -3.33 34.72 -3.59
CA SER A 171 -2.78 34.67 -4.96
C SER A 171 -2.41 33.26 -5.38
N LEU A 172 -2.84 32.83 -6.55
CA LEU A 172 -2.37 31.63 -7.24
C LEU A 172 -1.23 32.06 -8.20
N SER A 173 0.01 31.87 -7.80
CA SER A 173 1.12 31.89 -8.77
C SER A 173 1.44 30.43 -9.10
N THR A 174 1.02 29.95 -10.25
CA THR A 174 1.45 28.65 -10.79
C THR A 174 2.82 28.81 -11.42
N PHE A 175 3.79 28.15 -10.85
CA PHE A 175 5.11 28.02 -11.47
C PHE A 175 5.15 26.64 -12.14
N SER A 176 5.17 26.59 -13.47
CA SER A 176 5.43 25.34 -14.21
C SER A 176 6.93 25.29 -14.52
N GLY A 177 7.62 24.33 -13.93
CA GLY A 177 9.02 24.05 -14.22
C GLY A 177 9.20 22.61 -14.62
N SER A 178 9.79 22.36 -15.77
CA SER A 178 10.24 21.01 -16.13
C SER A 178 11.65 20.81 -15.57
N VAL A 179 11.86 19.69 -14.88
CA VAL A 179 13.19 19.24 -14.47
C VAL A 179 13.82 18.56 -15.67
N SER A 180 14.88 19.18 -16.21
CA SER A 180 15.73 18.60 -17.25
C SER A 180 16.76 17.65 -16.64
#